data_8a09c25da162f1157860f9a9dd369021
#
_entry.id   8a09c25da162f1157860f9a9dd369021
#
_cell.length_a   1.000
_cell.length_b   1.000
_cell.length_c   1.000
_cell.angle_alpha   90.00
_cell.angle_beta   90.00
_cell.angle_gamma   90.00
#
_symmetry.space_group_name_H-M   'P 1'
#
loop_
_entity.id
_entity.type
_entity.pdbx_description
1 polymer ?
#
loop_
_entity_poly.entity_id
_entity_poly.type
_entity_poly.pdbx_seq_one_letter_code
_entity_poly.pdbx_strand_id
1 'polypeptide(L)' 'MDRTDRKILAELQSDGRLSVTDLADRIGLSLSPCHRRVRALEQSGVIKGYR' A
#
# COMPACT_ATOMS: atom_id res chain seq x y z
N MET A 1 -4.09 -10.14 7.57
CA MET A 1 -4.11 -8.74 7.10
C MET A 1 -4.51 -7.83 8.26
N ASP A 2 -3.65 -6.90 8.60
CA ASP A 2 -3.91 -6.02 9.74
C ASP A 2 -4.50 -4.68 9.28
N ARG A 3 -4.66 -3.76 10.24
CA ARG A 3 -5.27 -2.46 9.96
C ARG A 3 -4.47 -1.68 8.92
N THR A 4 -3.15 -1.74 9.00
CA THR A 4 -2.29 -1.02 8.08
C THR A 4 -2.48 -1.52 6.66
N ASP A 5 -2.53 -2.83 6.47
CA ASP A 5 -2.76 -3.40 5.16
C ASP A 5 -4.11 -2.98 4.59
N ARG A 6 -5.13 -2.92 5.45
CA ARG A 6 -6.45 -2.49 5.02
C ARG A 6 -6.45 -1.04 4.58
N LYS A 7 -5.71 -0.18 5.28
CA LYS A 7 -5.58 1.22 4.88
C LYS A 7 -4.89 1.33 3.53
N ILE A 8 -3.84 0.54 3.31
CA ILE A 8 -3.15 0.53 2.04
C ILE A 8 -4.11 0.18 0.92
N LEU A 9 -4.86 -0.89 1.10
CA LEU A 9 -5.80 -1.34 0.07
C LEU A 9 -6.88 -0.30 -0.20
N ALA A 10 -7.40 0.32 0.85
CA ALA A 10 -8.44 1.33 0.69
C ALA A 10 -7.93 2.52 -0.11
N GLU A 11 -6.71 2.98 0.18
CA GLU A 11 -6.15 4.11 -0.56
C GLU A 11 -5.88 3.77 -2.02
N LEU A 12 -5.39 2.57 -2.28
CA LEU A 12 -5.12 2.14 -3.65
C LEU A 12 -6.40 1.94 -4.45
N GLN A 13 -7.47 1.51 -3.80
CA GLN A 13 -8.76 1.39 -4.47
C GLN A 13 -9.32 2.77 -4.81
N SER A 14 -9.08 3.73 -3.94
CA SER A 14 -9.53 5.10 -4.16
C SER A 14 -8.74 5.80 -5.26
N ASP A 15 -7.43 5.55 -5.30
CA ASP A 15 -6.55 6.16 -6.30
C ASP A 15 -5.43 5.19 -6.65
N GLY A 16 -5.60 4.45 -7.73
CA GLY A 16 -4.63 3.46 -8.17
C GLY A 16 -3.34 4.04 -8.69
N ARG A 17 -3.24 5.35 -8.82
CA ARG A 17 -2.03 6.01 -9.31
C ARG A 17 -1.13 6.52 -8.21
N LEU A 18 -1.48 6.29 -6.97
CA LEU A 18 -0.65 6.73 -5.86
C LEU A 18 0.74 6.13 -5.94
N SER A 19 1.76 6.95 -5.74
CA SER A 19 3.10 6.44 -5.54
C SER A 19 3.20 5.88 -4.13
N VAL A 20 4.22 5.06 -3.88
CA VAL A 20 4.43 4.52 -2.54
C VAL A 20 4.69 5.64 -1.55
N THR A 21 5.39 6.70 -1.99
CA THR A 21 5.66 7.85 -1.14
C THR A 21 4.36 8.54 -0.71
N ASP A 22 3.46 8.77 -1.67
CA ASP A 22 2.17 9.38 -1.37
C ASP A 22 1.33 8.49 -0.48
N LEU A 23 1.35 7.20 -0.74
CA LEU A 23 0.60 6.23 0.05
C LEU A 23 1.08 6.24 1.50
N ALA A 24 2.39 6.22 1.70
CA ALA A 24 2.96 6.23 3.05
C ALA A 24 2.53 7.48 3.80
N ASP A 25 2.56 8.62 3.12
CA ASP A 25 2.15 9.88 3.73
C ASP A 25 0.68 9.84 4.16
N ARG A 26 -0.19 9.30 3.31
CA ARG A 26 -1.62 9.25 3.61
C ARG A 26 -1.95 8.35 4.79
N ILE A 27 -1.23 7.26 4.94
CA ILE A 27 -1.52 6.32 6.01
C ILE A 27 -0.66 6.52 7.25
N GLY A 28 0.24 7.51 7.22
CA GLY A 28 1.04 7.85 8.38
C GLY A 28 2.19 6.91 8.66
N LEU A 29 2.75 6.29 7.62
CA LEU A 29 3.90 5.40 7.75
C LEU A 29 5.12 6.02 7.08
N SER A 30 6.29 5.62 7.57
CA SER A 30 7.53 5.91 6.86
C SER A 30 7.56 5.13 5.54
N LEU A 31 8.37 5.59 4.62
CA LEU A 31 8.42 5.01 3.28
C LEU A 31 8.83 3.54 3.28
N SER A 32 9.89 3.19 4.02
CA SER A 32 10.41 1.83 4.00
C SER A 32 9.41 0.78 4.47
N PRO A 33 8.77 0.95 5.65
CA PRO A 33 7.78 -0.03 6.07
C PRO A 33 6.55 -0.06 5.14
N CYS A 34 6.16 1.07 4.58
CA CYS A 34 5.06 1.10 3.64
C CYS A 34 5.41 0.30 2.38
N HIS A 35 6.59 0.52 1.84
CA HIS A 35 7.06 -0.19 0.66
C HIS A 35 7.09 -1.70 0.90
N ARG A 36 7.57 -2.10 2.07
CA ARG A 36 7.64 -3.52 2.42
C ARG A 36 6.26 -4.16 2.45
N ARG A 37 5.28 -3.46 3.02
CA ARG A 37 3.92 -3.99 3.10
C ARG A 37 3.26 -4.08 1.74
N VAL A 38 3.48 -3.09 0.89
CA VAL A 38 2.94 -3.12 -0.47
C VAL A 38 3.50 -4.32 -1.22
N ARG A 39 4.80 -4.56 -1.11
CA ARG A 39 5.41 -5.71 -1.78
C ARG A 39 4.87 -7.03 -1.26
N ALA A 40 4.67 -7.13 0.05
CA ALA A 40 4.10 -8.34 0.62
C ALA A 40 2.68 -8.59 0.09
N LEU A 41 1.89 -7.54 -0.03
CA LEU A 41 0.53 -7.67 -0.56
C LEU A 41 0.55 -8.06 -2.03
N GLU A 42 1.49 -7.54 -2.80
CA GLU A 42 1.64 -7.93 -4.20
C GLU A 42 2.01 -9.41 -4.31
N GLN A 43 2.97 -9.85 -3.51
CA GLN A 43 3.42 -11.23 -3.56
C GLN A 43 2.35 -12.21 -3.14
N SER A 44 1.47 -11.79 -2.23
CA SER A 44 0.36 -12.65 -1.79
C SER A 44 -0.81 -12.67 -2.78
N GLY A 45 -0.76 -11.82 -3.80
CA GLY A 45 -1.83 -11.76 -4.79
C GLY A 45 -2.99 -10.87 -4.41
N VAL A 46 -2.93 -10.20 -3.27
CA VAL A 46 -3.99 -9.29 -2.85
C VAL A 46 -4.04 -8.05 -3.72
N ILE A 47 -2.86 -7.54 -4.09
CA ILE A 47 -2.73 -6.44 -5.03
C ILE A 47 -2.22 -6.99 -6.35
N LYS A 48 -2.93 -6.70 -7.42
CA LYS A 48 -2.51 -7.14 -8.75
C LYS A 48 -1.93 -5.96 -9.50
N GLY A 49 -0.66 -6.09 -9.86
CA GLY A 49 -0.04 -5.13 -10.76
C GLY A 49 0.01 -3.71 -10.26
N TYR A 50 0.25 -3.52 -9.00
CA TYR A 50 0.43 -2.18 -8.46
C TYR A 50 1.69 -1.55 -9.03
N ARG A 51 1.61 -0.30 -9.35
CA ARG A 51 2.74 0.42 -9.91
C ARG A 51 2.90 1.75 -9.27
#